data_fc78c480c968f1e21f92eb54c1c3e4cf
#
_entry.id   fc78c480c968f1e21f92eb54c1c3e4cf
#
_cell.length_a   1.000
_cell.length_b   1.000
_cell.length_c   1.000
_cell.angle_alpha   90.00
_cell.angle_beta   90.00
_cell.angle_gamma   90.00
#
_symmetry.space_group_name_H-M   'P 1'
#
loop_
_entity.id
_entity.type
_entity.pdbx_description
1 polymer ?
#
loop_
_entity_poly.entity_id
_entity_poly.type
_entity_poly.pdbx_seq_one_letter_code
_entity_poly.pdbx_strand_id
1 'polypeptide(L)' 'MRKVLVVDDEKLIVKGIKFSLEQDEMQVDCAYDGEEALEKAKENKYDIILLDVMLPGLTGFEVCQAIREFSNVPIIML' A
#
# COMPACT_ATOMS: atom_id res chain seq x y z
N MET A 1 8.36 4.37 15.06
CA MET A 1 7.38 4.95 14.10
C MET A 1 6.86 3.86 13.17
N ARG A 2 5.56 3.77 13.04
CA ARG A 2 4.96 2.79 12.13
C ARG A 2 5.04 3.26 10.70
N LYS A 3 5.27 2.33 9.80
CA LYS A 3 5.41 2.62 8.37
C LYS A 3 4.30 1.93 7.60
N VAL A 4 3.55 2.72 6.81
CA VAL A 4 2.37 2.27 6.08
C VAL A 4 2.57 2.51 4.59
N LEU A 5 2.19 1.54 3.78
CA LEU A 5 2.10 1.71 2.33
C LEU A 5 0.62 1.81 1.94
N VAL A 6 0.26 2.89 1.27
CA VAL A 6 -1.11 3.10 0.76
C VAL A 6 -1.09 2.93 -0.75
N VAL A 7 -1.90 2.02 -1.26
CA VAL A 7 -1.96 1.69 -2.68
C VAL A 7 -3.35 1.95 -3.22
N ASP A 8 -3.49 2.95 -4.07
CA ASP A 8 -4.73 3.31 -4.72
C ASP A 8 -4.38 4.18 -5.93
N ASP A 9 -5.09 4.03 -7.04
CA ASP A 9 -4.84 4.82 -8.24
C ASP A 9 -5.44 6.23 -8.17
N GLU A 10 -6.34 6.48 -7.24
CA GLU A 10 -6.93 7.80 -7.06
C GLU A 10 -6.08 8.66 -6.12
N LYS A 11 -5.36 9.61 -6.70
CA LYS A 11 -4.38 10.42 -5.95
C LYS A 11 -5.01 11.23 -4.82
N LEU A 12 -6.23 11.69 -4.99
CA LEU A 12 -6.91 12.47 -3.94
C LEU A 12 -7.24 11.60 -2.73
N ILE A 13 -7.64 10.35 -2.96
CA ILE A 13 -7.91 9.40 -1.88
C ILE A 13 -6.62 9.09 -1.13
N VAL A 14 -5.54 8.81 -1.87
CA VAL A 14 -4.23 8.53 -1.27
C VAL A 14 -3.76 9.72 -0.42
N LYS A 15 -3.90 10.93 -0.96
CA LYS A 15 -3.50 12.15 -0.26
C LYS A 15 -4.27 12.32 1.05
N GLY A 16 -5.57 12.05 1.04
CA GLY A 16 -6.40 12.16 2.24
C GLY A 16 -6.02 11.14 3.29
N ILE A 17 -5.81 9.89 2.89
CA ILE A 17 -5.39 8.82 3.81
C ILE A 17 -4.01 9.14 4.39
N LYS A 18 -3.08 9.55 3.54
CA LYS A 18 -1.73 9.91 3.97
C LYS A 18 -1.77 11.02 5.00
N PHE A 19 -2.54 12.09 4.74
CA PHE A 19 -2.69 13.20 5.67
C PHE A 19 -3.19 12.71 7.03
N SER A 20 -4.25 11.90 7.03
CA SER A 20 -4.83 11.39 8.27
C SER A 20 -3.85 10.53 9.07
N LEU A 21 -3.12 9.65 8.40
CA LEU A 21 -2.17 8.76 9.07
C LEU A 21 -0.96 9.52 9.59
N GLU A 22 -0.50 10.52 8.85
CA GLU A 22 0.63 11.36 9.29
C GLU A 22 0.28 12.19 10.53
N GLN A 23 -1.01 12.52 10.73
CA GLN A 23 -1.46 13.17 11.96
C GLN A 23 -1.20 12.28 13.17
N ASP A 24 -1.23 10.97 12.99
CA ASP A 24 -0.96 9.99 14.05
C ASP A 24 0.51 9.57 14.10
N GLU A 25 1.38 10.38 13.52
CA GLU A 25 2.83 10.19 13.52
C GLU A 25 3.29 8.91 12.81
N MET A 26 2.52 8.44 11.84
CA MET A 26 2.92 7.33 10.99
C MET A 26 3.71 7.83 9.79
N GLN A 27 4.66 7.03 9.33
CA GLN A 27 5.37 7.28 8.08
C GLN A 27 4.58 6.62 6.96
N VAL A 28 4.23 7.37 5.92
CA VAL A 28 3.36 6.86 4.85
C VAL A 28 4.04 6.98 3.50
N ASP A 29 4.17 5.85 2.82
CA ASP A 29 4.56 5.80 1.42
C ASP A 29 3.31 5.52 0.58
N CYS A 30 3.34 5.94 -0.67
CA CYS A 30 2.21 5.80 -1.58
C CYS A 30 2.63 5.07 -2.84
N ALA A 31 1.73 4.25 -3.38
CA ALA A 31 1.88 3.63 -4.69
C ALA A 31 0.55 3.76 -5.42
N TYR A 32 0.62 3.97 -6.73
CA TYR A 32 -0.57 4.27 -7.52
C TYR A 32 -0.97 3.16 -8.48
N ASP A 33 -0.19 2.09 -8.52
CA ASP A 33 -0.51 0.87 -9.27
C ASP A 33 0.14 -0.34 -8.61
N GLY A 34 -0.21 -1.52 -9.11
CA GLY A 34 0.26 -2.77 -8.51
C GLY A 34 1.76 -3.00 -8.64
N GLU A 35 2.35 -2.61 -9.76
CA GLU A 35 3.78 -2.80 -9.98
C GLU A 35 4.60 -1.93 -9.03
N GLU A 36 4.20 -0.67 -8.87
CA GLU A 36 4.85 0.24 -7.93
C GLU A 36 4.72 -0.28 -6.51
N ALA A 37 3.55 -0.80 -6.15
CA ALA A 37 3.31 -1.37 -4.84
C ALA A 37 4.26 -2.55 -4.56
N LEU A 38 4.43 -3.43 -5.54
CA LEU A 38 5.33 -4.57 -5.39
C LEU A 38 6.77 -4.14 -5.23
N GLU A 39 7.23 -3.18 -6.01
CA GLU A 39 8.59 -2.65 -5.89
C GLU A 39 8.84 -2.08 -4.51
N LYS A 40 7.93 -1.25 -4.03
CA LYS A 40 8.07 -0.64 -2.70
C LYS A 40 8.01 -1.67 -1.59
N ALA A 41 7.13 -2.66 -1.71
CA ALA A 41 7.02 -3.72 -0.70
C ALA A 41 8.27 -4.58 -0.62
N LYS A 42 8.97 -4.76 -1.73
CA LYS A 42 10.25 -5.49 -1.75
C LYS A 42 11.40 -4.69 -1.15
N GLU A 43 11.41 -3.39 -1.39
CA GLU A 43 12.52 -2.51 -0.97
C GLU A 43 12.41 -2.04 0.47
N ASN A 44 11.22 -2.08 1.05
CA ASN A 44 10.95 -1.54 2.38
C ASN A 44 10.20 -2.54 3.22
N LYS A 45 10.31 -2.38 4.55
CA LYS A 45 9.48 -3.12 5.48
C LYS A 45 8.36 -2.22 5.97
N TYR A 46 7.13 -2.64 5.73
CA TYR A 46 5.96 -1.92 6.21
C TYR A 46 5.31 -2.67 7.36
N ASP A 47 4.67 -1.93 8.25
CA ASP A 47 3.90 -2.52 9.34
C ASP A 47 2.51 -2.93 8.85
N ILE A 48 2.01 -2.24 7.82
CA ILE A 48 0.72 -2.55 7.23
C ILE A 48 0.66 -1.97 5.81
N ILE A 49 -0.09 -2.64 4.93
CA ILE A 49 -0.36 -2.15 3.58
C ILE A 49 -1.87 -1.99 3.43
N LEU A 50 -2.31 -0.81 3.00
CA LEU A 50 -3.69 -0.53 2.64
C LEU A 50 -3.77 -0.61 1.12
N LEU A 51 -4.57 -1.53 0.61
CA LEU A 51 -4.52 -1.91 -0.80
C LEU A 51 -5.90 -1.88 -1.43
N ASP A 52 -6.07 -1.04 -2.45
CA ASP A 52 -7.30 -0.99 -3.22
C ASP A 52 -7.45 -2.27 -4.05
N VAL A 53 -8.65 -2.82 -4.06
CA VAL A 53 -8.98 -4.01 -4.87
C VAL A 53 -8.92 -3.69 -6.36
N MET A 54 -9.39 -2.50 -6.74
CA MET A 54 -9.54 -2.09 -8.14
C MET A 54 -8.35 -1.22 -8.57
N LEU A 55 -7.29 -1.85 -9.05
CA LEU A 55 -6.11 -1.13 -9.55
C LEU A 55 -5.96 -1.33 -11.05
N PRO A 56 -5.36 -0.35 -11.77
CA PRO A 56 -5.03 -0.56 -13.16
C PRO A 56 -3.93 -1.62 -13.30
N GLY A 57 -4.06 -2.46 -14.30
CA GLY A 57 -3.13 -3.57 -14.53
C GLY A 57 -3.42 -4.72 -13.60
N LEU A 58 -2.64 -4.86 -12.53
CA LEU A 58 -2.85 -5.91 -11.53
C LEU A 58 -3.97 -5.53 -10.58
N THR A 59 -4.86 -6.48 -10.28
CA THR A 59 -5.88 -6.26 -9.25
C THR A 59 -5.22 -6.27 -7.87
N GLY A 60 -5.92 -5.70 -6.89
CA GLY A 60 -5.43 -5.75 -5.50
C GLY A 60 -5.21 -7.18 -5.01
N PHE A 61 -6.06 -8.14 -5.43
CA PHE A 61 -5.89 -9.53 -5.06
C PHE A 61 -4.61 -10.12 -5.64
N GLU A 62 -4.29 -9.81 -6.89
CA GLU A 62 -3.05 -10.27 -7.51
C GLU A 62 -1.82 -9.67 -6.83
N VAL A 63 -1.88 -8.39 -6.46
CA VAL A 63 -0.80 -7.73 -5.73
C VAL A 63 -0.60 -8.38 -4.37
N CYS A 64 -1.70 -8.62 -3.64
CA CYS A 64 -1.65 -9.27 -2.34
C CYS A 64 -0.99 -10.66 -2.45
N GLN A 65 -1.41 -11.44 -3.43
CA GLN A 65 -0.84 -12.77 -3.65
C GLN A 65 0.65 -12.71 -3.94
N ALA A 66 1.08 -11.76 -4.76
CA ALA A 66 2.48 -11.58 -5.09
C ALA A 66 3.31 -11.16 -3.86
N ILE A 67 2.76 -10.27 -3.03
CA ILE A 67 3.44 -9.84 -1.79
C ILE A 67 3.61 -11.01 -0.85
N ARG A 68 2.62 -11.91 -0.76
CA ARG A 68 2.69 -13.09 0.12
C ARG A 68 3.82 -14.04 -0.22
N GLU A 69 4.40 -13.96 -1.41
CA GLU A 69 5.54 -14.79 -1.77
C GLU A 69 6.81 -14.40 -1.01
N PHE A 70 6.90 -13.16 -0.53
CA PHE A 70 8.10 -12.69 0.17
C PHE A 70 7.82 -11.98 1.51
N SER A 71 6.57 -11.81 1.90
CA SER A 71 6.25 -11.06 3.12
C SER A 71 4.93 -11.52 3.73
N ASN A 72 4.88 -11.51 5.05
CA ASN A 72 3.65 -11.76 5.83
C ASN A 72 3.06 -10.45 6.37
N VAL A 73 3.44 -9.30 5.80
CA VAL A 73 2.95 -8.01 6.25
C VAL A 73 1.41 -7.98 6.24
N PRO A 74 0.77 -7.43 7.29
CA PRO A 74 -0.68 -7.29 7.28
C PRO A 74 -1.14 -6.42 6.11
N ILE A 75 -2.17 -6.88 5.41
CA ILE A 75 -2.76 -6.18 4.27
C ILE A 75 -4.24 -5.99 4.53
N ILE A 76 -4.72 -4.76 4.43
CA ILE A 76 -6.13 -4.44 4.49
C ILE A 76 -6.58 -4.05 3.09
N MET A 77 -7.57 -4.79 2.56
CA MET A 77 -8.15 -4.49 1.26
C MET A 77 -9.21 -3.39 1.41
N LEU A 78 -9.15 -2.41 0.56
CA LEU A 78 -10.09 -1.27 0.59
C LEU A 78 -11.26 -1.45 -0.37
#